data_bfa721259f5261b829f0cd8e70707c7b
#
_entry.id   bfa721259f5261b829f0cd8e70707c7b
#
_cell.length_a   1.000
_cell.length_b   1.000
_cell.length_c   1.000
_cell.angle_alpha   90.00
_cell.angle_beta   90.00
_cell.angle_gamma   90.00
#
_symmetry.space_group_name_H-M   'P 1'
#
loop_
_entity.id
_entity.type
_entity.pdbx_description
1 polymer ?
#
loop_
_entity_poly.entity_id
_entity_poly.type
_entity_poly.pdbx_seq_one_letter_code
_entity_poly.pdbx_strand_id
1 'polypeptide(L)'
;MYDFSTFDSFISSTNGQTIGEGECWDYVNLIWNHLGSKYWTYPPSDPTATNHGIKWGVLNADALAANQISGLTFISDKTKLKRGDIVITTGGDFGHGGFITEDYTTEKNYSFYSQNYAGRRSVALDTYSLSDFGGAFRYDAWNHTKSSFPWVLYARKLRNRYQM
;
A
#
# COMPACT_ATOMS: atom_id res chain seq x y z
N MET A 1 0.79 19.39 -4.80
CA MET A 1 -0.19 18.95 -3.76
C MET A 1 -0.78 17.65 -4.26
N TYR A 2 -0.84 16.60 -3.41
CA TYR A 2 -1.41 15.30 -3.81
C TYR A 2 -2.93 15.37 -3.84
N ASP A 3 -3.54 14.67 -4.79
CA ASP A 3 -5.00 14.66 -4.98
C ASP A 3 -5.59 13.37 -4.38
N PHE A 4 -6.32 13.51 -3.27
CA PHE A 4 -6.95 12.39 -2.55
C PHE A 4 -8.42 12.17 -2.92
N SER A 5 -8.93 12.86 -3.93
CA SER A 5 -10.35 12.79 -4.31
C SER A 5 -10.77 11.40 -4.80
N THR A 6 -9.91 10.74 -5.55
CA THR A 6 -10.08 9.37 -6.03
C THR A 6 -8.75 8.62 -6.01
N PHE A 7 -8.79 7.28 -6.05
CA PHE A 7 -7.58 6.49 -6.19
C PHE A 7 -6.79 6.84 -7.47
N ASP A 8 -7.47 7.03 -8.59
CA ASP A 8 -6.81 7.39 -9.86
C ASP A 8 -6.13 8.76 -9.80
N SER A 9 -6.80 9.76 -9.20
CA SER A 9 -6.22 11.09 -8.99
C SER A 9 -5.01 11.03 -8.07
N PHE A 10 -5.10 10.23 -6.99
CA PHE A 10 -3.99 10.02 -6.07
C PHE A 10 -2.79 9.41 -6.78
N ILE A 11 -2.97 8.32 -7.52
CA ILE A 11 -1.88 7.70 -8.30
C ILE A 11 -1.31 8.68 -9.32
N SER A 12 -2.15 9.39 -10.06
CA SER A 12 -1.69 10.37 -11.06
C SER A 12 -0.85 11.49 -10.45
N SER A 13 -1.18 11.92 -9.23
CA SER A 13 -0.47 12.99 -8.52
C SER A 13 0.81 12.52 -7.81
N THR A 14 0.99 11.21 -7.60
CA THR A 14 2.13 10.64 -6.86
C THR A 14 3.11 9.87 -7.74
N ASN A 15 2.67 9.30 -8.85
CA ASN A 15 3.50 8.46 -9.71
C ASN A 15 4.75 9.21 -10.21
N GLY A 16 5.91 8.58 -10.09
CA GLY A 16 7.21 9.16 -10.43
C GLY A 16 7.80 10.08 -9.35
N GLN A 17 7.01 10.44 -8.32
CA GLN A 17 7.51 11.29 -7.22
C GLN A 17 8.33 10.47 -6.22
N THR A 18 9.28 11.13 -5.56
CA THR A 18 9.89 10.63 -4.32
C THR A 18 9.15 11.26 -3.14
N ILE A 19 8.52 10.42 -2.33
CA ILE A 19 7.75 10.84 -1.16
C ILE A 19 8.62 10.67 0.08
N GLY A 20 8.71 11.71 0.92
CA GLY A 20 9.54 11.68 2.11
C GLY A 20 11.00 11.35 1.78
N GLU A 21 11.57 10.39 2.46
CA GLU A 21 12.93 9.89 2.25
C GLU A 21 12.99 8.76 1.20
N GLY A 22 11.87 8.45 0.57
CA GLY A 22 11.78 7.43 -0.47
C GLY A 22 11.52 6.01 0.06
N GLU A 23 11.08 5.86 1.29
CA GLU A 23 10.71 4.57 1.87
C GLU A 23 9.26 4.18 1.52
N CYS A 24 8.95 2.88 1.53
CA CYS A 24 7.61 2.42 1.22
C CYS A 24 6.57 2.94 2.22
N TRP A 25 6.94 3.07 3.49
CA TRP A 25 6.08 3.61 4.53
C TRP A 25 5.80 5.11 4.37
N ASP A 26 6.74 5.91 3.82
CA ASP A 26 6.50 7.32 3.49
C ASP A 26 5.32 7.47 2.54
N TYR A 27 5.26 6.60 1.54
CA TYR A 27 4.21 6.63 0.55
C TYR A 27 2.83 6.26 1.12
N VAL A 28 2.75 5.17 1.87
CA VAL A 28 1.46 4.78 2.48
C VAL A 28 1.03 5.76 3.56
N ASN A 29 1.96 6.36 4.29
CA ASN A 29 1.69 7.39 5.31
C ASN A 29 1.00 8.64 4.76
N LEU A 30 1.01 8.89 3.47
CA LEU A 30 0.25 10.01 2.89
C LEU A 30 -1.23 9.94 3.27
N ILE A 31 -1.82 8.73 3.34
CA ILE A 31 -3.22 8.55 3.72
C ILE A 31 -3.43 8.86 5.20
N TRP A 32 -2.56 8.35 6.09
CA TRP A 32 -2.63 8.67 7.53
C TRP A 32 -2.49 10.16 7.78
N ASN A 33 -1.52 10.80 7.14
CA ASN A 33 -1.30 12.25 7.24
C ASN A 33 -2.51 13.03 6.72
N HIS A 34 -3.11 12.61 5.61
CA HIS A 34 -4.31 13.23 5.05
C HIS A 34 -5.50 13.14 6.00
N LEU A 35 -5.63 12.04 6.75
CA LEU A 35 -6.66 11.83 7.75
C LEU A 35 -6.34 12.50 9.11
N GLY A 36 -5.25 13.27 9.19
CA GLY A 36 -4.86 13.99 10.41
C GLY A 36 -4.11 13.14 11.44
N SER A 37 -3.78 11.89 11.11
CA SER A 37 -2.86 11.08 11.90
C SER A 37 -1.43 11.45 11.55
N LYS A 38 -0.57 11.50 12.57
CA LYS A 38 0.78 12.02 12.35
C LYS A 38 1.68 11.03 11.62
N TYR A 39 1.56 9.71 11.90
CA TYR A 39 2.43 8.66 11.35
C TYR A 39 1.76 7.29 11.46
N TRP A 40 2.20 6.35 10.61
CA TRP A 40 2.20 4.93 10.90
C TRP A 40 3.02 4.70 12.18
N THR A 41 2.37 4.21 13.24
CA THR A 41 3.00 4.16 14.56
C THR A 41 3.51 2.78 14.91
N TYR A 42 4.67 2.76 15.57
CA TYR A 42 5.20 1.58 16.24
C TYR A 42 4.68 1.51 17.69
N PRO A 43 4.75 0.32 18.34
CA PRO A 43 4.37 0.23 19.74
C PRO A 43 5.21 1.20 20.57
N PRO A 44 4.59 1.99 21.46
CA PRO A 44 5.32 2.92 22.33
C PRO A 44 6.35 2.25 23.24
N SER A 45 6.15 0.95 23.52
CA SER A 45 7.00 0.15 24.41
C SER A 45 8.27 -0.40 23.77
N ASP A 46 8.42 -0.27 22.43
CA ASP A 46 9.59 -0.81 21.75
C ASP A 46 10.61 0.29 21.42
N PRO A 47 11.71 0.43 22.21
CA PRO A 47 12.73 1.44 21.95
C PRO A 47 13.54 1.17 20.68
N THR A 48 13.39 -0.01 20.08
CA THR A 48 14.07 -0.40 18.83
C THR A 48 13.16 -0.34 17.61
N ALA A 49 11.96 0.20 17.76
CA ALA A 49 10.91 0.24 16.75
C ALA A 49 11.34 0.84 15.40
N THR A 50 12.35 1.70 15.38
CA THR A 50 12.89 2.29 14.14
C THR A 50 13.39 1.27 13.12
N ASN A 51 13.66 0.04 13.54
CA ASN A 51 14.17 -1.03 12.69
C ASN A 51 13.12 -2.05 12.22
N HIS A 52 11.87 -1.92 12.67
CA HIS A 52 10.84 -2.94 12.42
C HIS A 52 10.09 -2.78 11.10
N GLY A 53 10.23 -1.64 10.44
CA GLY A 53 9.58 -1.38 9.16
C GLY A 53 8.04 -1.43 9.21
N ILE A 54 7.43 -1.41 8.05
CA ILE A 54 5.97 -1.31 7.92
C ILE A 54 5.22 -2.56 8.40
N LYS A 55 5.84 -3.75 8.30
CA LYS A 55 5.21 -5.03 8.70
C LYS A 55 4.85 -5.06 10.18
N TRP A 56 5.58 -4.33 11.01
CA TRP A 56 5.37 -4.32 12.45
C TRP A 56 3.97 -3.81 12.83
N GLY A 57 3.46 -2.85 12.06
CA GLY A 57 2.12 -2.29 12.27
C GLY A 57 0.98 -3.31 12.11
N VAL A 58 1.19 -4.43 11.42
CA VAL A 58 0.18 -5.51 11.27
C VAL A 58 0.52 -6.76 12.07
N LEU A 59 1.78 -6.95 12.48
CA LEU A 59 2.21 -8.08 13.31
C LEU A 59 2.03 -7.82 14.81
N ASN A 60 1.95 -6.57 15.23
CA ASN A 60 1.82 -6.17 16.62
C ASN A 60 0.43 -5.61 16.89
N ALA A 61 -0.30 -6.20 17.85
CA ALA A 61 -1.69 -5.83 18.14
C ALA A 61 -1.85 -4.36 18.54
N ASP A 62 -0.94 -3.81 19.34
CA ASP A 62 -1.02 -2.42 19.79
C ASP A 62 -0.73 -1.45 18.62
N ALA A 63 0.28 -1.77 17.82
CA ALA A 63 0.59 -0.99 16.62
C ALA A 63 -0.52 -1.08 15.57
N LEU A 64 -1.13 -2.26 15.40
CA LEU A 64 -2.29 -2.42 14.52
C LEU A 64 -3.45 -1.55 14.98
N ALA A 65 -3.79 -1.57 16.28
CA ALA A 65 -4.84 -0.74 16.85
C ALA A 65 -4.53 0.76 16.68
N ALA A 66 -3.29 1.18 16.89
CA ALA A 66 -2.84 2.57 16.72
C ALA A 66 -2.88 3.04 15.27
N ASN A 67 -2.71 2.12 14.31
CA ASN A 67 -2.77 2.43 12.88
C ASN A 67 -4.18 2.34 12.29
N GLN A 68 -5.16 1.82 13.03
CA GLN A 68 -6.58 1.86 12.69
C GLN A 68 -7.18 3.19 13.15
N ILE A 69 -7.38 4.10 12.22
CA ILE A 69 -7.96 5.43 12.50
C ILE A 69 -9.27 5.62 11.74
N SER A 70 -10.05 6.63 12.14
CA SER A 70 -11.29 6.98 11.44
C SER A 70 -11.03 7.26 9.97
N GLY A 71 -11.81 6.66 9.08
CA GLY A 71 -11.63 6.74 7.62
C GLY A 71 -10.76 5.63 7.03
N LEU A 72 -10.27 4.69 7.87
CA LEU A 72 -9.58 3.48 7.43
C LEU A 72 -10.28 2.23 7.97
N THR A 73 -10.52 1.26 7.11
CA THR A 73 -11.01 -0.08 7.46
C THR A 73 -9.90 -1.10 7.31
N PHE A 74 -9.58 -1.85 8.39
CA PHE A 74 -8.59 -2.93 8.32
C PHE A 74 -9.17 -4.18 7.66
N ILE A 75 -8.40 -4.78 6.74
CA ILE A 75 -8.73 -5.99 5.99
C ILE A 75 -7.72 -7.09 6.34
N SER A 76 -8.18 -8.08 7.10
CA SER A 76 -7.37 -9.25 7.50
C SER A 76 -7.46 -10.41 6.50
N ASP A 77 -8.52 -10.47 5.70
CA ASP A 77 -8.75 -11.49 4.68
C ASP A 77 -8.41 -10.96 3.29
N LYS A 78 -7.32 -11.48 2.70
CA LYS A 78 -6.87 -11.03 1.37
C LYS A 78 -7.91 -11.22 0.28
N THR A 79 -8.88 -12.15 0.45
CA THR A 79 -9.95 -12.37 -0.54
C THR A 79 -10.94 -11.21 -0.61
N LYS A 80 -10.89 -10.30 0.36
CA LYS A 80 -11.70 -9.08 0.44
C LYS A 80 -11.02 -7.84 -0.12
N LEU A 81 -9.80 -7.98 -0.63
CA LEU A 81 -9.07 -6.85 -1.20
C LEU A 81 -9.80 -6.23 -2.37
N LYS A 82 -9.76 -4.91 -2.41
CA LYS A 82 -10.29 -4.07 -3.46
C LYS A 82 -9.20 -3.16 -4.00
N ARG A 83 -9.34 -2.77 -5.23
CA ARG A 83 -8.49 -1.76 -5.86
C ARG A 83 -8.40 -0.51 -4.97
N GLY A 84 -7.18 -0.03 -4.73
CA GLY A 84 -6.91 1.12 -3.87
C GLY A 84 -6.62 0.75 -2.40
N ASP A 85 -6.82 -0.51 -2.00
CA ASP A 85 -6.42 -0.93 -0.66
C ASP A 85 -4.90 -0.83 -0.49
N ILE A 86 -4.49 -0.37 0.68
CA ILE A 86 -3.09 -0.27 1.09
C ILE A 86 -2.70 -1.63 1.64
N VAL A 87 -1.98 -2.42 0.85
CA VAL A 87 -1.55 -3.76 1.24
C VAL A 87 -0.20 -3.70 1.92
N ILE A 88 -0.09 -4.41 3.05
CA ILE A 88 1.15 -4.60 3.79
C ILE A 88 1.56 -6.07 3.66
N THR A 89 2.78 -6.31 3.19
CA THR A 89 3.41 -7.62 3.16
C THR A 89 4.44 -7.72 4.26
N THR A 90 4.63 -8.92 4.81
CA THR A 90 5.49 -9.17 5.97
C THR A 90 6.82 -9.84 5.61
N GLY A 91 7.08 -10.06 4.33
CA GLY A 91 8.33 -10.65 3.84
C GLY A 91 9.55 -9.77 4.12
N GLY A 92 10.72 -10.41 4.24
CA GLY A 92 11.97 -9.73 4.59
C GLY A 92 11.98 -9.16 6.01
N ASP A 93 12.97 -8.33 6.32
CA ASP A 93 13.15 -7.77 7.66
C ASP A 93 12.13 -6.69 8.01
N PHE A 94 11.75 -5.87 7.03
CA PHE A 94 10.95 -4.67 7.25
C PHE A 94 9.53 -4.75 6.67
N GLY A 95 9.22 -5.80 5.87
CA GLY A 95 8.00 -5.84 5.08
C GLY A 95 8.01 -4.84 3.92
N HIS A 96 6.85 -4.73 3.27
CA HIS A 96 6.66 -3.75 2.21
C HIS A 96 5.21 -3.28 2.18
N GLY A 97 4.97 -2.07 1.70
CA GLY A 97 3.63 -1.49 1.58
C GLY A 97 3.41 -0.79 0.26
N GLY A 98 2.18 -0.85 -0.20
CA GLY A 98 1.77 -0.18 -1.44
C GLY A 98 0.28 -0.29 -1.69
N PHE A 99 -0.17 0.33 -2.77
CA PHE A 99 -1.59 0.41 -3.15
C PHE A 99 -1.87 -0.59 -4.27
N ILE A 100 -2.76 -1.57 -4.01
CA ILE A 100 -3.16 -2.55 -5.00
C ILE A 100 -4.00 -1.90 -6.11
N THR A 101 -3.78 -2.30 -7.36
CA THR A 101 -4.44 -1.67 -8.51
C THR A 101 -5.67 -2.41 -9.01
N GLU A 102 -6.00 -3.54 -8.41
CA GLU A 102 -7.10 -4.43 -8.81
C GLU A 102 -7.74 -5.11 -7.61
N ASP A 103 -8.98 -5.55 -7.75
CA ASP A 103 -9.65 -6.38 -6.76
C ASP A 103 -8.95 -7.73 -6.65
N TYR A 104 -9.13 -8.42 -5.51
CA TYR A 104 -8.59 -9.76 -5.32
C TYR A 104 -9.01 -10.70 -6.46
N THR A 105 -8.04 -11.46 -6.93
CA THR A 105 -8.22 -12.59 -7.84
C THR A 105 -7.48 -13.80 -7.29
N THR A 106 -7.60 -14.96 -7.93
CA THR A 106 -6.81 -16.15 -7.58
C THR A 106 -5.39 -16.12 -8.15
N GLU A 107 -5.00 -15.07 -8.85
CA GLU A 107 -3.65 -14.91 -9.38
C GLU A 107 -2.62 -14.76 -8.27
N LYS A 108 -1.39 -15.21 -8.51
CA LYS A 108 -0.32 -15.15 -7.51
C LYS A 108 0.32 -13.77 -7.42
N ASN A 109 0.34 -13.03 -8.53
CA ASN A 109 1.02 -11.74 -8.65
C ASN A 109 0.01 -10.63 -8.87
N TYR A 110 0.19 -9.55 -8.16
CA TYR A 110 -0.64 -8.36 -8.18
C TYR A 110 0.19 -7.14 -8.58
N SER A 111 -0.46 -6.19 -9.21
CA SER A 111 0.14 -4.89 -9.50
C SER A 111 -0.07 -3.95 -8.33
N PHE A 112 1.02 -3.31 -7.90
CA PHE A 112 1.05 -2.35 -6.80
C PHE A 112 1.70 -1.05 -7.24
N TYR A 113 1.15 0.08 -6.83
CA TYR A 113 1.93 1.31 -6.75
C TYR A 113 2.65 1.35 -5.41
N SER A 114 3.97 1.37 -5.46
CA SER A 114 4.81 1.36 -4.28
C SER A 114 6.07 2.22 -4.45
N GLN A 115 6.79 2.43 -3.36
CA GLN A 115 8.06 3.13 -3.31
C GLN A 115 9.09 2.25 -2.59
N ASN A 116 10.38 2.42 -2.90
CA ASN A 116 11.48 1.61 -2.38
C ASN A 116 11.39 0.11 -2.73
N TYR A 117 10.85 -0.23 -3.89
CA TYR A 117 10.96 -1.57 -4.43
C TYR A 117 12.29 -1.73 -5.19
N ALA A 118 13.05 -2.79 -4.87
CA ALA A 118 14.37 -3.02 -5.46
C ALA A 118 15.31 -1.79 -5.42
N GLY A 119 15.21 -0.99 -4.36
CA GLY A 119 16.02 0.21 -4.15
C GLY A 119 15.57 1.46 -4.93
N ARG A 120 14.49 1.39 -5.70
CA ARG A 120 13.93 2.57 -6.38
C ARG A 120 13.22 3.46 -5.36
N ARG A 121 13.68 4.67 -5.20
CA ARG A 121 13.18 5.65 -4.23
C ARG A 121 12.01 6.52 -4.75
N SER A 122 11.40 6.17 -5.86
CA SER A 122 10.23 6.86 -6.42
C SER A 122 9.04 5.93 -6.53
N VAL A 123 7.84 6.52 -6.50
CA VAL A 123 6.58 5.80 -6.70
C VAL A 123 6.50 5.27 -8.13
N ALA A 124 6.25 3.99 -8.29
CA ALA A 124 5.95 3.39 -9.59
C ALA A 124 5.11 2.13 -9.44
N LEU A 125 4.64 1.62 -10.57
CA LEU A 125 3.92 0.36 -10.66
C LEU A 125 4.90 -0.82 -10.60
N ASP A 126 4.70 -1.70 -9.62
CA ASP A 126 5.47 -2.90 -9.40
C ASP A 126 4.58 -4.13 -9.41
N THR A 127 5.18 -5.31 -9.44
CA THR A 127 4.46 -6.58 -9.35
C THR A 127 4.89 -7.34 -8.10
N TYR A 128 3.92 -7.74 -7.29
CA TYR A 128 4.14 -8.42 -6.01
C TYR A 128 3.32 -9.69 -5.88
N SER A 129 3.85 -10.64 -5.11
CA SER A 129 3.09 -11.78 -4.60
C SER A 129 2.36 -11.39 -3.31
N LEU A 130 1.16 -11.92 -3.10
CA LEU A 130 0.45 -11.87 -1.83
C LEU A 130 0.73 -13.09 -0.92
N SER A 131 1.83 -13.82 -1.14
CA SER A 131 2.23 -14.93 -0.26
C SER A 131 2.44 -14.47 1.18
N ASP A 132 3.06 -13.30 1.32
CA ASP A 132 3.42 -12.70 2.61
C ASP A 132 2.43 -11.61 3.04
N PHE A 133 1.16 -11.78 2.68
CA PHE A 133 0.11 -10.84 3.06
C PHE A 133 -0.02 -10.76 4.58
N GLY A 134 0.22 -9.58 5.14
CA GLY A 134 0.10 -9.30 6.58
C GLY A 134 -1.22 -8.63 6.94
N GLY A 135 -1.83 -7.93 6.00
CA GLY A 135 -3.05 -7.18 6.17
C GLY A 135 -3.14 -6.04 5.18
N ALA A 136 -4.28 -5.37 5.17
CA ALA A 136 -4.46 -4.17 4.37
C ALA A 136 -5.33 -3.15 5.08
N PHE A 137 -5.25 -1.89 4.63
CA PHE A 137 -6.13 -0.82 5.06
C PHE A 137 -6.86 -0.25 3.85
N ARG A 138 -8.15 -0.09 3.96
CA ARG A 138 -9.00 0.56 2.97
C ARG A 138 -9.21 2.00 3.36
N TYR A 139 -8.90 2.93 2.46
CA TYR A 139 -9.28 4.32 2.63
C TYR A 139 -10.75 4.47 2.21
N ASP A 140 -11.63 4.69 3.20
CA ASP A 140 -13.08 4.57 3.03
C ASP A 140 -13.68 5.64 2.11
N ALA A 141 -12.99 6.78 1.93
CA ALA A 141 -13.44 7.85 1.07
C ALA A 141 -13.30 7.54 -0.44
N TRP A 142 -12.45 6.56 -0.82
CA TRP A 142 -12.32 6.19 -2.22
C TRP A 142 -13.47 5.27 -2.64
N ASN A 143 -13.98 5.54 -3.83
CA ASN A 143 -14.92 4.62 -4.46
C ASN A 143 -14.14 3.43 -5.01
N HIS A 144 -14.32 2.26 -4.41
CA HIS A 144 -13.65 1.01 -4.81
C HIS A 144 -14.34 0.29 -5.97
N THR A 145 -15.25 0.97 -6.70
CA THR A 145 -15.82 0.42 -7.93
C THR A 145 -14.75 0.35 -9.02
N LYS A 146 -14.89 -0.63 -9.92
CA LYS A 146 -13.94 -0.81 -11.04
C LYS A 146 -13.78 0.50 -11.81
N SER A 147 -12.54 0.98 -11.90
CA SER A 147 -12.21 2.12 -12.74
C SER A 147 -12.53 1.81 -14.20
N SER A 148 -13.19 2.75 -14.88
CA SER A 148 -13.28 2.76 -16.35
C SER A 148 -11.95 3.17 -17.03
N PHE A 149 -10.89 3.45 -16.24
CA PHE A 149 -9.64 3.98 -16.75
C PHE A 149 -8.74 2.87 -17.36
N PRO A 150 -8.05 3.14 -18.47
CA PRO A 150 -7.27 2.13 -19.23
C PRO A 150 -6.03 1.57 -18.50
N TRP A 151 -5.74 1.98 -17.26
CA TRP A 151 -4.60 1.51 -16.48
C TRP A 151 -4.60 -0.01 -16.25
N VAL A 152 -5.79 -0.62 -16.11
CA VAL A 152 -5.93 -2.08 -16.00
C VAL A 152 -5.42 -2.79 -17.26
N LEU A 153 -5.64 -2.19 -18.44
CA LEU A 153 -5.14 -2.70 -19.71
C LEU A 153 -3.62 -2.54 -19.84
N TYR A 154 -3.06 -1.46 -19.27
CA TYR A 154 -1.63 -1.20 -19.28
C TYR A 154 -0.89 -2.16 -18.33
N ALA A 155 -1.38 -2.36 -17.13
CA ALA A 155 -0.84 -3.32 -16.17
C ALA A 155 -0.91 -4.77 -16.71
N ARG A 156 -2.00 -5.17 -17.38
CA ARG A 156 -2.11 -6.45 -18.07
C ARG A 156 -1.12 -6.60 -19.23
N LYS A 157 -0.87 -5.52 -20.00
CA LYS A 157 0.13 -5.54 -21.07
C LYS A 157 1.56 -5.71 -20.54
N LEU A 158 1.91 -5.09 -19.42
CA LEU A 158 3.21 -5.29 -18.79
C LEU A 158 3.37 -6.72 -18.27
N ARG A 159 2.33 -7.28 -17.61
CA ARG A 159 2.34 -8.65 -17.10
C ARG A 159 2.61 -9.69 -18.18
N ASN A 160 1.98 -9.54 -19.36
CA ASN A 160 2.17 -10.46 -20.48
C ASN A 160 3.54 -10.33 -21.17
N ARG A 161 4.30 -9.23 -20.96
CA ARG A 161 5.66 -9.07 -21.50
C ARG A 161 6.74 -9.78 -20.67
N TYR A 162 6.45 -10.08 -19.40
CA TYR A 162 7.40 -10.73 -18.50
C TYR A 162 7.12 -12.20 -18.25
N GLN A 163 6.16 -12.80 -18.98
CA GLN A 163 5.83 -14.23 -18.91
C GLN A 163 6.36 -15.04 -20.12
N MET A 164 7.25 -14.45 -20.93
CA MET A 164 8.00 -15.18 -21.97
C MET A 164 9.41 -15.48 -21.51
#